data_9e8082feea14c6cf5f8bff31745d6dc2
#
_entry.id   9e8082feea14c6cf5f8bff31745d6dc2
#
_cell.length_a   1.000
_cell.length_b   1.000
_cell.length_c   1.000
_cell.angle_alpha   90.00
_cell.angle_beta   90.00
_cell.angle_gamma   90.00
#
_symmetry.space_group_name_H-M   'P 1'
#
loop_
_entity.id
_entity.type
_entity.pdbx_description
1 polymer ?
#
loop_
_entity_poly.entity_id
_entity_poly.type
_entity_poly.pdbx_seq_one_letter_code
_entity_poly.pdbx_strand_id
1 'polypeptide(L)'
;MQPPEKPTRKAASSQWLGVVVGALAGAGIGFLGFDFVGAWSASMEPGWRWLIVLYLPIAWLIAVGFHELGHLIGGWLIGGRFLLWVVGPIKVQRTPKGIQWGWNRSVNIGGGMGACLPHDCSRLTARQLIVMILGGPAASLVLWAGIQGLLQWVEWASGPLASTLIAVATVTAYLSLLLAVLTLLPFMAGGFKSDGRRAWDLARGGPQTDQELAMMVLTMQLLSGTRPRDLDPVLLGRSLSLNDGSLFDLYARMNAYHHSADRQDWAAARGYLETLAAAEAKMVPLLGATVRCEYAWLVATVGSDPTLARAWLDSAGPMDFDPATRLRAESAVLLAEGSREAAHAKALEGLKALDTRTMSPVRSPFAVESLEHLRDLSGARA
;
A
#
# COMPACT_ATOMS: atom_id res chain seq x y z
N MET A 1 6.94 9.08 26.89
CA MET A 1 6.78 10.11 25.83
C MET A 1 5.28 10.32 25.62
N GLN A 2 4.80 11.57 25.60
CA GLN A 2 3.40 11.88 25.26
C GLN A 2 3.18 11.70 23.76
N PRO A 3 1.96 11.34 23.32
CA PRO A 3 1.67 11.26 21.90
C PRO A 3 1.92 12.64 21.25
N PRO A 4 2.55 12.68 20.07
CA PRO A 4 2.75 13.94 19.37
C PRO A 4 1.38 14.56 19.02
N GLU A 5 1.28 15.89 19.09
CA GLU A 5 0.09 16.60 18.63
C GLU A 5 -0.20 16.20 17.17
N LYS A 6 -1.49 16.07 16.84
CA LYS A 6 -1.86 15.74 15.46
C LYS A 6 -1.17 16.74 14.53
N PRO A 7 -0.40 16.28 13.54
CA PRO A 7 0.30 17.19 12.67
C PRO A 7 -0.73 18.10 12.00
N THR A 8 -0.68 19.39 12.30
CA THR A 8 -1.37 20.40 11.51
C THR A 8 -0.82 20.27 10.10
N ARG A 9 -1.68 19.98 9.14
CA ARG A 9 -1.34 19.75 7.73
C ARG A 9 -0.61 20.97 7.16
N LYS A 10 0.68 21.12 7.44
CA LYS A 10 1.55 21.98 6.64
C LYS A 10 1.77 21.20 5.34
N ALA A 11 1.13 21.66 4.28
CA ALA A 11 1.39 21.17 2.94
C ALA A 11 2.89 21.31 2.69
N ALA A 12 3.61 20.19 2.68
CA ALA A 12 5.03 20.19 2.42
C ALA A 12 5.23 20.70 0.98
N SER A 13 6.26 21.52 0.78
CA SER A 13 6.65 22.07 -0.54
C SER A 13 6.86 21.00 -1.63
N SER A 14 7.06 19.73 -1.26
CA SER A 14 7.15 18.60 -2.18
C SER A 14 5.81 18.22 -2.85
N GLN A 15 4.68 18.58 -2.26
CA GLN A 15 3.36 18.37 -2.90
C GLN A 15 3.18 19.26 -4.13
N TRP A 16 3.76 20.45 -4.13
CA TRP A 16 3.72 21.35 -5.26
C TRP A 16 4.45 20.81 -6.49
N LEU A 17 5.57 20.10 -6.29
CA LEU A 17 6.29 19.49 -7.42
C LEU A 17 5.44 18.38 -8.07
N GLY A 18 4.75 17.57 -7.28
CA GLY A 18 3.80 16.56 -7.79
C GLY A 18 2.61 17.19 -8.51
N VAL A 19 2.09 18.31 -7.98
CA VAL A 19 1.01 19.09 -8.63
C VAL A 19 1.50 19.73 -9.93
N VAL A 20 2.71 20.30 -9.94
CA VAL A 20 3.30 20.91 -11.14
C VAL A 20 3.60 19.86 -12.21
N VAL A 21 4.21 18.73 -11.84
CA VAL A 21 4.46 17.62 -12.76
C VAL A 21 3.15 17.04 -13.28
N GLY A 22 2.15 16.85 -12.42
CA GLY A 22 0.81 16.41 -12.82
C GLY A 22 0.09 17.42 -13.72
N ALA A 23 0.23 18.72 -13.44
CA ALA A 23 -0.33 19.79 -14.26
C ALA A 23 0.37 19.92 -15.61
N LEU A 24 1.71 19.80 -15.67
CA LEU A 24 2.48 19.80 -16.91
C LEU A 24 2.21 18.55 -17.75
N ALA A 25 2.10 17.39 -17.12
CA ALA A 25 1.67 16.17 -17.78
C ALA A 25 0.23 16.30 -18.31
N GLY A 26 -0.69 16.81 -17.48
CA GLY A 26 -2.08 17.09 -17.88
C GLY A 26 -2.18 18.11 -19.01
N ALA A 27 -1.36 19.18 -18.97
CA ALA A 27 -1.27 20.17 -20.05
C ALA A 27 -0.68 19.58 -21.33
N GLY A 28 0.37 18.74 -21.23
CA GLY A 28 0.95 18.00 -22.35
C GLY A 28 -0.05 17.05 -23.01
N ILE A 29 -0.83 16.35 -22.19
CA ILE A 29 -1.94 15.47 -22.66
C ILE A 29 -3.03 16.32 -23.30
N GLY A 30 -3.41 17.44 -22.65
CA GLY A 30 -4.40 18.38 -23.18
C GLY A 30 -3.97 18.93 -24.53
N PHE A 31 -2.69 19.27 -24.69
CA PHE A 31 -2.14 19.82 -25.94
C PHE A 31 -2.05 18.75 -27.03
N LEU A 32 -1.51 17.56 -26.74
CA LEU A 32 -1.43 16.45 -27.70
C LEU A 32 -2.81 15.81 -27.96
N GLY A 33 -3.71 15.84 -26.98
CA GLY A 33 -5.06 15.34 -27.09
C GLY A 33 -6.06 16.36 -27.63
N PHE A 34 -5.72 17.67 -27.66
CA PHE A 34 -6.66 18.73 -28.06
C PHE A 34 -7.07 18.58 -29.54
N ASP A 35 -6.12 18.33 -30.41
CA ASP A 35 -6.40 18.09 -31.85
C ASP A 35 -7.20 16.79 -32.04
N PHE A 36 -6.86 15.74 -31.26
CA PHE A 36 -7.58 14.47 -31.30
C PHE A 36 -9.00 14.62 -30.70
N VAL A 37 -9.15 15.25 -29.54
CA VAL A 37 -10.45 15.53 -28.93
C VAL A 37 -11.26 16.50 -29.80
N GLY A 38 -10.61 17.45 -30.44
CA GLY A 38 -11.21 18.36 -31.40
C GLY A 38 -11.75 17.64 -32.65
N ALA A 39 -10.92 16.82 -33.30
CA ALA A 39 -11.31 16.05 -34.46
C ALA A 39 -12.40 15.02 -34.13
N TRP A 40 -12.27 14.33 -33.00
CA TRP A 40 -13.26 13.39 -32.51
C TRP A 40 -14.57 14.09 -32.09
N SER A 41 -14.51 15.22 -31.39
CA SER A 41 -15.71 15.97 -31.02
C SER A 41 -16.43 16.57 -32.22
N ALA A 42 -15.70 16.90 -33.30
CA ALA A 42 -16.28 17.38 -34.54
C ALA A 42 -17.04 16.27 -35.31
N SER A 43 -16.63 15.01 -35.14
CA SER A 43 -17.30 13.84 -35.75
C SER A 43 -18.55 13.37 -34.99
N MET A 44 -18.78 13.91 -33.76
CA MET A 44 -19.93 13.53 -32.92
C MET A 44 -21.06 14.56 -32.98
N GLU A 45 -22.30 14.06 -32.89
CA GLU A 45 -23.45 14.93 -32.66
C GLU A 45 -23.29 15.73 -31.35
N PRO A 46 -23.69 17.00 -31.31
CA PRO A 46 -23.46 17.91 -30.17
C PRO A 46 -23.91 17.36 -28.81
N GLY A 47 -24.98 16.56 -28.75
CA GLY A 47 -25.51 15.97 -27.53
C GLY A 47 -24.62 14.89 -26.91
N TRP A 48 -23.76 14.22 -27.71
CA TRP A 48 -22.89 13.13 -27.24
C TRP A 48 -21.52 13.59 -26.75
N ARG A 49 -21.12 14.83 -27.04
CA ARG A 49 -19.81 15.39 -26.63
C ARG A 49 -19.62 15.42 -25.11
N TRP A 50 -20.69 15.61 -24.35
CA TRP A 50 -20.65 15.65 -22.89
C TRP A 50 -20.34 14.29 -22.26
N LEU A 51 -20.53 13.19 -22.97
CA LEU A 51 -20.21 11.84 -22.49
C LEU A 51 -18.70 11.62 -22.28
N ILE A 52 -17.83 12.48 -22.85
CA ILE A 52 -16.38 12.45 -22.60
C ILE A 52 -16.07 12.53 -21.10
N VAL A 53 -16.88 13.28 -20.34
CA VAL A 53 -16.73 13.40 -18.87
C VAL A 53 -16.92 12.04 -18.18
N LEU A 54 -17.73 11.14 -18.76
CA LEU A 54 -17.92 9.77 -18.26
C LEU A 54 -16.87 8.81 -18.79
N TYR A 55 -16.38 9.03 -20.01
CA TYR A 55 -15.39 8.13 -20.63
C TYR A 55 -14.01 8.25 -20.02
N LEU A 56 -13.59 9.47 -19.63
CA LEU A 56 -12.29 9.69 -19.02
C LEU A 56 -12.06 8.86 -17.74
N PRO A 57 -12.96 8.87 -16.73
CA PRO A 57 -12.83 8.02 -15.56
C PRO A 57 -12.79 6.53 -15.89
N ILE A 58 -13.63 6.06 -16.82
CA ILE A 58 -13.67 4.66 -17.23
C ILE A 58 -12.37 4.26 -17.91
N ALA A 59 -11.91 5.05 -18.90
CA ALA A 59 -10.65 4.83 -19.61
C ALA A 59 -9.45 4.84 -18.66
N TRP A 60 -9.45 5.77 -17.69
CA TRP A 60 -8.43 5.82 -16.64
C TRP A 60 -8.42 4.56 -15.77
N LEU A 61 -9.58 4.10 -15.30
CA LEU A 61 -9.68 2.87 -14.50
C LEU A 61 -9.22 1.64 -15.30
N ILE A 62 -9.53 1.56 -16.60
CA ILE A 62 -9.04 0.49 -17.46
C ILE A 62 -7.52 0.56 -17.59
N ALA A 63 -6.96 1.73 -17.91
CA ALA A 63 -5.52 1.91 -18.07
C ALA A 63 -4.75 1.58 -16.79
N VAL A 64 -5.18 2.13 -15.64
CA VAL A 64 -4.59 1.80 -14.34
C VAL A 64 -4.77 0.32 -14.00
N GLY A 65 -5.95 -0.25 -14.26
CA GLY A 65 -6.23 -1.65 -13.98
C GLY A 65 -5.29 -2.60 -14.72
N PHE A 66 -5.02 -2.33 -16.00
CA PHE A 66 -4.06 -3.10 -16.79
C PHE A 66 -2.62 -2.88 -16.33
N HIS A 67 -2.26 -1.68 -15.96
CA HIS A 67 -0.95 -1.37 -15.38
C HIS A 67 -0.70 -2.21 -14.11
N GLU A 68 -1.61 -2.17 -13.16
CA GLU A 68 -1.51 -2.95 -11.91
C GLU A 68 -1.56 -4.46 -12.16
N LEU A 69 -2.34 -4.90 -13.16
CA LEU A 69 -2.34 -6.30 -13.61
C LEU A 69 -0.96 -6.71 -14.14
N GLY A 70 -0.25 -5.80 -14.80
CA GLY A 70 1.12 -6.03 -15.25
C GLY A 70 2.09 -6.34 -14.11
N HIS A 71 2.01 -5.63 -12.99
CA HIS A 71 2.77 -5.93 -11.78
C HIS A 71 2.43 -7.32 -11.22
N LEU A 72 1.15 -7.71 -11.27
CA LEU A 72 0.71 -9.04 -10.83
C LEU A 72 1.23 -10.14 -11.76
N ILE A 73 1.22 -9.92 -13.07
CA ILE A 73 1.79 -10.86 -14.05
C ILE A 73 3.31 -10.99 -13.84
N GLY A 74 4.02 -9.87 -13.71
CA GLY A 74 5.45 -9.87 -13.37
C GLY A 74 5.74 -10.60 -12.07
N GLY A 75 4.92 -10.38 -11.04
CA GLY A 75 4.99 -11.11 -9.78
C GLY A 75 4.75 -12.61 -9.94
N TRP A 76 3.78 -13.00 -10.74
CA TRP A 76 3.50 -14.42 -11.03
C TRP A 76 4.64 -15.09 -11.81
N LEU A 77 5.25 -14.40 -12.78
CA LEU A 77 6.40 -14.91 -13.53
C LEU A 77 7.62 -15.24 -12.64
N ILE A 78 7.75 -14.55 -11.52
CA ILE A 78 8.80 -14.85 -10.52
C ILE A 78 8.37 -15.83 -9.43
N GLY A 79 7.25 -16.52 -9.62
CA GLY A 79 6.72 -17.50 -8.65
C GLY A 79 5.93 -16.88 -7.50
N GLY A 80 5.41 -15.66 -7.66
CA GLY A 80 4.58 -14.99 -6.67
C GLY A 80 3.12 -15.45 -6.69
N ARG A 81 2.46 -15.34 -5.55
CA ARG A 81 1.01 -15.52 -5.40
C ARG A 81 0.32 -14.17 -5.37
N PHE A 82 -0.87 -14.10 -5.93
CA PHE A 82 -1.73 -12.93 -5.84
C PHE A 82 -1.97 -12.52 -4.38
N LEU A 83 -1.80 -11.26 -4.08
CA LEU A 83 -2.05 -10.70 -2.75
C LEU A 83 -3.12 -9.61 -2.78
N LEU A 84 -2.99 -8.62 -3.66
CA LEU A 84 -3.86 -7.46 -3.74
C LEU A 84 -3.90 -6.90 -5.16
N TRP A 85 -5.09 -6.45 -5.57
CA TRP A 85 -5.32 -5.63 -6.75
C TRP A 85 -6.36 -4.57 -6.40
N VAL A 86 -5.98 -3.31 -6.52
CA VAL A 86 -6.84 -2.16 -6.28
C VAL A 86 -6.82 -1.28 -7.52
N VAL A 87 -8.00 -0.89 -7.98
CA VAL A 87 -8.18 0.04 -9.08
C VAL A 87 -9.36 0.95 -8.77
N GLY A 88 -9.07 2.22 -8.53
CA GLY A 88 -10.10 3.16 -8.14
C GLY A 88 -10.92 2.65 -6.93
N PRO A 89 -12.24 2.51 -7.08
CA PRO A 89 -13.12 2.05 -6.01
C PRO A 89 -13.09 0.54 -5.78
N ILE A 90 -12.50 -0.25 -6.68
CA ILE A 90 -12.53 -1.72 -6.65
C ILE A 90 -11.29 -2.24 -5.93
N LYS A 91 -11.49 -3.19 -5.02
CA LYS A 91 -10.43 -3.90 -4.32
C LYS A 91 -10.68 -5.41 -4.39
N VAL A 92 -9.67 -6.15 -4.85
CA VAL A 92 -9.60 -7.61 -4.77
C VAL A 92 -8.39 -7.96 -3.93
N GLN A 93 -8.56 -8.75 -2.89
CA GLN A 93 -7.49 -9.08 -1.95
C GLN A 93 -7.52 -10.54 -1.54
N ARG A 94 -6.36 -11.08 -1.21
CA ARG A 94 -6.23 -12.37 -0.54
C ARG A 94 -6.23 -12.14 0.96
N THR A 95 -7.10 -12.87 1.64
CA THR A 95 -7.20 -12.92 3.11
C THR A 95 -7.02 -14.37 3.57
N PRO A 96 -6.90 -14.65 4.88
CA PRO A 96 -6.89 -16.02 5.40
C PRO A 96 -8.12 -16.84 4.98
N LYS A 97 -9.26 -16.19 4.72
CA LYS A 97 -10.49 -16.81 4.21
C LYS A 97 -10.56 -16.97 2.69
N GLY A 98 -9.49 -16.64 1.96
CA GLY A 98 -9.44 -16.71 0.51
C GLY A 98 -9.50 -15.35 -0.19
N ILE A 99 -9.84 -15.36 -1.49
CA ILE A 99 -9.95 -14.13 -2.30
C ILE A 99 -11.27 -13.45 -1.98
N GLN A 100 -11.21 -12.16 -1.66
CA GLN A 100 -12.37 -11.34 -1.34
C GLN A 100 -12.40 -10.10 -2.23
N TRP A 101 -13.60 -9.73 -2.66
CA TRP A 101 -13.91 -8.49 -3.35
C TRP A 101 -14.44 -7.48 -2.35
N GLY A 102 -14.11 -6.23 -2.53
CA GLY A 102 -14.58 -5.17 -1.64
C GLY A 102 -14.44 -3.78 -2.24
N TRP A 103 -14.96 -2.81 -1.52
CA TRP A 103 -14.82 -1.40 -1.86
C TRP A 103 -13.52 -0.85 -1.31
N ASN A 104 -12.75 -0.16 -2.16
CA ASN A 104 -11.52 0.51 -1.75
C ASN A 104 -11.85 1.79 -0.96
N ARG A 105 -11.51 1.82 0.33
CA ARG A 105 -11.62 2.98 1.20
C ARG A 105 -10.26 3.50 1.68
N SER A 106 -9.19 2.81 1.34
CA SER A 106 -7.87 2.97 1.97
C SER A 106 -6.81 3.49 1.01
N VAL A 107 -6.96 3.23 -0.30
CA VAL A 107 -6.02 3.68 -1.34
C VAL A 107 -6.66 4.83 -2.11
N ASN A 108 -5.83 5.78 -2.57
CA ASN A 108 -6.32 6.89 -3.38
C ASN A 108 -7.17 6.38 -4.56
N ILE A 109 -8.40 6.87 -4.66
CA ILE A 109 -9.37 6.46 -5.69
C ILE A 109 -8.86 6.73 -7.12
N GLY A 110 -7.98 7.70 -7.30
CA GLY A 110 -7.36 8.00 -8.60
C GLY A 110 -6.19 7.09 -8.99
N GLY A 111 -5.73 6.22 -8.08
CA GLY A 111 -4.58 5.34 -8.28
C GLY A 111 -4.95 3.86 -8.32
N GLY A 112 -3.90 3.02 -8.38
CA GLY A 112 -3.97 1.58 -8.29
C GLY A 112 -2.91 1.02 -7.36
N MET A 113 -2.99 -0.28 -7.10
CA MET A 113 -1.98 -1.05 -6.39
C MET A 113 -2.08 -2.52 -6.77
N GLY A 114 -1.02 -3.06 -7.37
CA GLY A 114 -0.85 -4.49 -7.61
C GLY A 114 0.24 -5.07 -6.71
N ALA A 115 -0.07 -6.12 -5.97
CA ALA A 115 0.90 -6.77 -5.09
C ALA A 115 0.84 -8.30 -5.20
N CYS A 116 2.02 -8.92 -5.32
CA CYS A 116 2.24 -10.35 -5.23
C CYS A 116 3.15 -10.67 -4.06
N LEU A 117 2.96 -11.85 -3.48
CA LEU A 117 3.79 -12.38 -2.42
C LEU A 117 4.58 -13.57 -2.97
N PRO A 118 5.93 -13.51 -3.07
CA PRO A 118 6.75 -14.63 -3.49
C PRO A 118 6.54 -15.87 -2.61
N HIS A 119 6.62 -17.07 -3.21
CA HIS A 119 6.52 -18.32 -2.45
C HIS A 119 7.68 -18.48 -1.48
N ASP A 120 8.87 -18.10 -1.91
CA ASP A 120 10.08 -18.11 -1.11
C ASP A 120 10.65 -16.68 -1.06
N CYS A 121 10.28 -15.95 -0.01
CA CYS A 121 10.74 -14.58 0.19
C CYS A 121 12.24 -14.50 0.50
N SER A 122 12.85 -15.59 1.03
CA SER A 122 14.26 -15.59 1.41
C SER A 122 15.22 -15.54 0.20
N ARG A 123 14.73 -15.95 -0.98
CA ARG A 123 15.49 -15.99 -2.24
C ARG A 123 15.18 -14.86 -3.19
N LEU A 124 14.42 -13.86 -2.74
CA LEU A 124 14.04 -12.75 -3.58
C LEU A 124 15.26 -11.91 -3.98
N THR A 125 15.48 -11.76 -5.28
CA THR A 125 16.60 -11.03 -5.85
C THR A 125 16.14 -9.69 -6.44
N ALA A 126 17.08 -8.74 -6.58
CA ALA A 126 16.82 -7.47 -7.26
C ALA A 126 16.30 -7.68 -8.70
N ARG A 127 16.83 -8.67 -9.44
CA ARG A 127 16.34 -8.98 -10.80
C ARG A 127 14.88 -9.41 -10.83
N GLN A 128 14.46 -10.25 -9.90
CA GLN A 128 13.06 -10.68 -9.79
C GLN A 128 12.14 -9.51 -9.46
N LEU A 129 12.56 -8.61 -8.56
CA LEU A 129 11.81 -7.39 -8.27
C LEU A 129 11.71 -6.47 -9.49
N ILE A 130 12.79 -6.32 -10.28
CA ILE A 130 12.76 -5.54 -11.52
C ILE A 130 11.70 -6.09 -12.49
N VAL A 131 11.63 -7.43 -12.67
CA VAL A 131 10.60 -8.06 -13.51
C VAL A 131 9.19 -7.72 -13.02
N MET A 132 8.95 -7.82 -11.72
CA MET A 132 7.64 -7.47 -11.13
C MET A 132 7.33 -5.98 -11.34
N ILE A 133 8.30 -5.10 -11.09
CA ILE A 133 8.11 -3.64 -11.19
C ILE A 133 7.88 -3.21 -12.64
N LEU A 134 8.68 -3.71 -13.58
CA LEU A 134 8.53 -3.34 -14.99
C LEU A 134 7.31 -4.01 -15.66
N GLY A 135 6.70 -4.98 -15.02
CA GLY A 135 5.44 -5.59 -15.48
C GLY A 135 4.34 -4.57 -15.72
N GLY A 136 4.18 -3.58 -14.83
CA GLY A 136 3.16 -2.52 -14.96
C GLY A 136 3.34 -1.68 -16.23
N PRO A 137 4.48 -0.98 -16.40
CA PRO A 137 4.75 -0.24 -17.64
C PRO A 137 4.67 -1.08 -18.91
N ALA A 138 5.15 -2.34 -18.87
CA ALA A 138 5.08 -3.26 -20.00
C ALA A 138 3.62 -3.58 -20.38
N ALA A 139 2.75 -3.89 -19.40
CA ALA A 139 1.34 -4.12 -19.65
C ALA A 139 0.63 -2.88 -20.21
N SER A 140 1.00 -1.69 -19.74
CA SER A 140 0.49 -0.44 -20.30
C SER A 140 0.88 -0.26 -21.77
N LEU A 141 2.12 -0.57 -22.15
CA LEU A 141 2.57 -0.52 -23.55
C LEU A 141 1.85 -1.57 -24.40
N VAL A 142 1.65 -2.78 -23.87
CA VAL A 142 0.91 -3.86 -24.55
C VAL A 142 -0.55 -3.45 -24.78
N LEU A 143 -1.19 -2.86 -23.79
CA LEU A 143 -2.57 -2.37 -23.91
C LEU A 143 -2.67 -1.27 -24.98
N TRP A 144 -1.76 -0.30 -24.96
CA TRP A 144 -1.70 0.75 -25.98
C TRP A 144 -1.54 0.16 -27.38
N ALA A 145 -0.52 -0.69 -27.59
CA ALA A 145 -0.24 -1.28 -28.89
C ALA A 145 -1.38 -2.21 -29.38
N GLY A 146 -1.96 -2.99 -28.46
CA GLY A 146 -3.08 -3.88 -28.75
C GLY A 146 -4.33 -3.13 -29.20
N ILE A 147 -4.69 -2.03 -28.50
CA ILE A 147 -5.83 -1.20 -28.93
C ILE A 147 -5.54 -0.52 -30.25
N GLN A 148 -4.35 0.04 -30.46
CA GLN A 148 -3.99 0.68 -31.75
C GLN A 148 -4.04 -0.32 -32.90
N GLY A 149 -3.51 -1.55 -32.70
CA GLY A 149 -3.61 -2.63 -33.68
C GLY A 149 -5.08 -3.00 -33.98
N LEU A 150 -5.90 -3.18 -32.93
CA LEU A 150 -7.32 -3.51 -33.08
C LEU A 150 -8.07 -2.42 -33.86
N LEU A 151 -7.82 -1.15 -33.58
CA LEU A 151 -8.47 -0.04 -34.28
C LEU A 151 -8.09 0.06 -35.74
N GLN A 152 -6.90 -0.40 -36.13
CA GLN A 152 -6.44 -0.38 -37.55
C GLN A 152 -6.90 -1.59 -38.37
N TRP A 153 -7.07 -2.76 -37.73
CA TRP A 153 -7.29 -4.02 -38.43
C TRP A 153 -8.74 -4.51 -38.43
N VAL A 154 -9.59 -3.92 -37.58
CA VAL A 154 -11.00 -4.28 -37.46
C VAL A 154 -11.86 -3.26 -38.17
N GLU A 155 -12.70 -3.75 -39.13
CA GLU A 155 -13.76 -2.92 -39.70
C GLU A 155 -14.88 -2.72 -38.67
N TRP A 156 -15.02 -1.50 -38.20
CA TRP A 156 -15.99 -1.15 -37.14
C TRP A 156 -17.35 -0.88 -37.78
N ALA A 157 -18.39 -1.44 -37.18
CA ALA A 157 -19.76 -1.10 -37.54
C ALA A 157 -20.00 0.43 -37.39
N SER A 158 -20.84 0.98 -38.22
CA SER A 158 -21.26 2.39 -38.07
C SER A 158 -22.36 2.51 -37.02
N GLY A 159 -22.37 3.63 -36.30
CA GLY A 159 -23.42 3.94 -35.35
C GLY A 159 -22.91 4.47 -34.00
N PRO A 160 -23.80 5.02 -33.16
CA PRO A 160 -23.41 5.70 -31.89
C PRO A 160 -22.65 4.80 -30.91
N LEU A 161 -23.03 3.52 -30.79
CA LEU A 161 -22.37 2.56 -29.92
C LEU A 161 -20.92 2.28 -30.37
N ALA A 162 -20.72 2.03 -31.66
CA ALA A 162 -19.41 1.78 -32.23
C ALA A 162 -18.49 3.01 -32.04
N SER A 163 -18.98 4.19 -32.35
CA SER A 163 -18.24 5.45 -32.15
C SER A 163 -17.86 5.66 -30.68
N THR A 164 -18.75 5.32 -29.76
CA THR A 164 -18.50 5.39 -28.31
C THR A 164 -17.39 4.40 -27.89
N LEU A 165 -17.46 3.14 -28.34
CA LEU A 165 -16.46 2.13 -28.03
C LEU A 165 -15.08 2.49 -28.57
N ILE A 166 -15.02 2.99 -29.82
CA ILE A 166 -13.79 3.49 -30.45
C ILE A 166 -13.20 4.63 -29.64
N ALA A 167 -14.04 5.60 -29.20
CA ALA A 167 -13.61 6.72 -28.40
C ALA A 167 -13.02 6.28 -27.05
N VAL A 168 -13.73 5.45 -26.30
CA VAL A 168 -13.24 4.89 -25.02
C VAL A 168 -11.93 4.11 -25.22
N ALA A 169 -11.86 3.27 -26.24
CA ALA A 169 -10.66 2.50 -26.56
C ALA A 169 -9.48 3.43 -26.88
N THR A 170 -9.69 4.44 -27.72
CA THR A 170 -8.63 5.38 -28.11
C THR A 170 -8.13 6.20 -26.90
N VAL A 171 -9.03 6.73 -26.08
CA VAL A 171 -8.66 7.46 -24.86
C VAL A 171 -7.90 6.52 -23.90
N THR A 172 -8.37 5.28 -23.75
CA THR A 172 -7.69 4.27 -22.92
C THR A 172 -6.27 4.00 -23.42
N ALA A 173 -6.08 3.86 -24.75
CA ALA A 173 -4.75 3.63 -25.34
C ALA A 173 -3.80 4.77 -25.02
N TYR A 174 -4.19 6.02 -25.24
CA TYR A 174 -3.33 7.17 -24.95
C TYR A 174 -3.05 7.36 -23.45
N LEU A 175 -4.04 7.14 -22.59
CA LEU A 175 -3.83 7.16 -21.13
C LEU A 175 -2.89 6.04 -20.70
N SER A 176 -2.96 4.88 -21.32
CA SER A 176 -2.08 3.75 -21.04
C SER A 176 -0.63 4.03 -21.46
N LEU A 177 -0.44 4.60 -22.67
CA LEU A 177 0.88 5.05 -23.14
C LEU A 177 1.48 6.09 -22.21
N LEU A 178 0.67 7.09 -21.83
CA LEU A 178 1.09 8.12 -20.89
C LEU A 178 1.50 7.52 -19.55
N LEU A 179 0.68 6.62 -18.99
CA LEU A 179 0.99 5.95 -17.72
C LEU A 179 2.30 5.18 -17.82
N ALA A 180 2.54 4.45 -18.93
CA ALA A 180 3.80 3.76 -19.17
C ALA A 180 4.99 4.73 -19.18
N VAL A 181 4.90 5.82 -19.92
CA VAL A 181 5.98 6.83 -20.01
C VAL A 181 6.24 7.46 -18.65
N LEU A 182 5.18 7.92 -17.96
CA LEU A 182 5.32 8.57 -16.66
C LEU A 182 5.91 7.62 -15.61
N THR A 183 5.44 6.37 -15.54
CA THR A 183 5.95 5.43 -14.54
C THR A 183 7.36 4.94 -14.85
N LEU A 184 7.80 4.91 -16.13
CA LEU A 184 9.17 4.59 -16.53
C LEU A 184 10.16 5.72 -16.25
N LEU A 185 9.73 6.99 -16.24
CA LEU A 185 10.63 8.09 -15.90
C LEU A 185 11.12 7.97 -14.44
N PRO A 186 12.43 8.11 -14.19
CA PRO A 186 13.01 7.90 -12.87
C PRO A 186 12.82 9.14 -11.97
N PHE A 187 11.68 9.25 -11.30
CA PHE A 187 11.40 10.33 -10.35
C PHE A 187 10.88 9.84 -8.99
N MET A 188 10.74 10.77 -8.06
CA MET A 188 10.12 10.55 -6.75
C MET A 188 8.98 11.55 -6.55
N ALA A 189 7.84 11.06 -6.02
CA ALA A 189 6.70 11.89 -5.68
C ALA A 189 6.13 11.44 -4.32
N GLY A 190 5.96 12.38 -3.39
CA GLY A 190 5.38 12.09 -2.07
C GLY A 190 6.12 11.02 -1.25
N GLY A 191 7.43 10.87 -1.45
CA GLY A 191 8.24 9.84 -0.78
C GLY A 191 8.24 8.49 -1.48
N PHE A 192 7.48 8.32 -2.57
CA PHE A 192 7.43 7.10 -3.36
C PHE A 192 8.26 7.24 -4.64
N LYS A 193 8.97 6.17 -4.99
CA LYS A 193 9.71 6.05 -6.25
C LYS A 193 8.77 5.58 -7.35
N SER A 194 8.90 6.15 -8.57
CA SER A 194 8.29 5.59 -9.79
C SER A 194 8.84 4.19 -10.08
N ASP A 195 8.15 3.40 -10.91
CA ASP A 195 8.61 2.07 -11.31
C ASP A 195 10.00 2.12 -11.99
N GLY A 196 10.19 3.09 -12.89
CA GLY A 196 11.46 3.30 -13.55
C GLY A 196 12.58 3.65 -12.56
N ARG A 197 12.30 4.50 -11.56
CA ARG A 197 13.28 4.83 -10.53
C ARG A 197 13.62 3.62 -9.66
N ARG A 198 12.62 2.84 -9.25
CA ARG A 198 12.84 1.61 -8.47
C ARG A 198 13.65 0.58 -9.26
N ALA A 199 13.25 0.33 -10.52
CA ALA A 199 13.97 -0.61 -11.38
C ALA A 199 15.42 -0.16 -11.61
N TRP A 200 15.63 1.15 -11.82
CA TRP A 200 16.97 1.73 -11.99
C TRP A 200 17.83 1.57 -10.74
N ASP A 201 17.31 1.93 -9.56
CA ASP A 201 18.02 1.80 -8.29
C ASP A 201 18.39 0.32 -8.02
N LEU A 202 17.44 -0.62 -8.23
CA LEU A 202 17.67 -2.06 -8.10
C LEU A 202 18.73 -2.59 -9.08
N ALA A 203 18.73 -2.09 -10.32
CA ALA A 203 19.73 -2.49 -11.34
C ALA A 203 21.13 -1.95 -11.02
N ARG A 204 21.19 -0.72 -10.47
CA ARG A 204 22.46 -0.08 -10.11
C ARG A 204 23.07 -0.67 -8.84
N GLY A 205 22.25 -1.16 -7.93
CA GLY A 205 22.68 -1.66 -6.62
C GLY A 205 23.15 -0.54 -5.69
N GLY A 206 23.83 -0.95 -4.63
CA GLY A 206 24.42 -0.05 -3.63
C GLY A 206 23.71 -0.12 -2.27
N PRO A 207 24.24 0.58 -1.25
CA PRO A 207 23.79 0.44 0.14
C PRO A 207 22.30 0.73 0.36
N GLN A 208 21.75 1.73 -0.34
CA GLN A 208 20.31 2.05 -0.26
C GLN A 208 19.44 0.93 -0.83
N THR A 209 19.85 0.36 -1.97
CA THR A 209 19.15 -0.77 -2.59
C THR A 209 19.21 -2.01 -1.72
N ASP A 210 20.34 -2.28 -1.09
CA ASP A 210 20.53 -3.41 -0.17
C ASP A 210 19.64 -3.26 1.07
N GLN A 211 19.53 -2.07 1.61
CA GLN A 211 18.63 -1.75 2.72
C GLN A 211 17.16 -1.98 2.32
N GLU A 212 16.74 -1.40 1.19
CA GLU A 212 15.37 -1.52 0.68
C GLU A 212 15.00 -2.98 0.41
N LEU A 213 15.90 -3.74 -0.23
CA LEU A 213 15.70 -5.16 -0.52
C LEU A 213 15.55 -5.97 0.77
N ALA A 214 16.44 -5.77 1.74
CA ALA A 214 16.37 -6.46 3.02
C ALA A 214 15.06 -6.14 3.76
N MET A 215 14.66 -4.87 3.82
CA MET A 215 13.39 -4.45 4.42
C MET A 215 12.19 -5.08 3.72
N MET A 216 12.16 -5.11 2.37
CA MET A 216 11.09 -5.70 1.60
C MET A 216 10.98 -7.22 1.84
N VAL A 217 12.11 -7.93 1.86
CA VAL A 217 12.16 -9.37 2.15
C VAL A 217 11.58 -9.66 3.53
N LEU A 218 12.00 -8.94 4.57
CA LEU A 218 11.47 -9.10 5.93
C LEU A 218 9.96 -8.82 6.00
N THR A 219 9.50 -7.77 5.34
CA THR A 219 8.07 -7.44 5.29
C THR A 219 7.27 -8.53 4.60
N MET A 220 7.77 -9.08 3.49
CA MET A 220 7.13 -10.19 2.78
C MET A 220 7.12 -11.49 3.61
N GLN A 221 8.18 -11.76 4.39
CA GLN A 221 8.22 -12.89 5.33
C GLN A 221 7.13 -12.75 6.40
N LEU A 222 6.98 -11.57 7.00
CA LEU A 222 5.91 -11.30 7.97
C LEU A 222 4.52 -11.47 7.36
N LEU A 223 4.30 -10.99 6.13
CA LEU A 223 3.05 -11.18 5.39
C LEU A 223 2.79 -12.64 5.03
N SER A 224 3.85 -13.45 4.87
CA SER A 224 3.76 -14.90 4.62
C SER A 224 3.48 -15.71 5.89
N GLY A 225 3.47 -15.07 7.07
CA GLY A 225 3.22 -15.71 8.36
C GLY A 225 4.48 -16.11 9.12
N THR A 226 5.66 -15.71 8.66
CA THR A 226 6.89 -15.85 9.48
C THR A 226 6.69 -15.07 10.77
N ARG A 227 7.01 -15.72 11.89
CA ARG A 227 6.88 -15.08 13.19
C ARG A 227 7.94 -13.97 13.35
N PRO A 228 7.62 -12.79 13.89
CA PRO A 228 8.59 -11.70 14.01
C PRO A 228 9.90 -12.09 14.69
N ARG A 229 9.87 -12.89 15.75
CA ARG A 229 11.08 -13.34 16.46
C ARG A 229 11.99 -14.26 15.63
N ASP A 230 11.46 -14.87 14.57
CA ASP A 230 12.16 -15.80 13.68
C ASP A 230 12.73 -15.11 12.44
N LEU A 231 12.59 -13.78 12.33
CA LEU A 231 13.23 -13.01 11.27
C LEU A 231 14.75 -13.13 11.35
N ASP A 232 15.40 -13.23 10.17
CA ASP A 232 16.85 -13.33 10.07
C ASP A 232 17.53 -12.07 10.64
N PRO A 233 18.35 -12.17 11.70
CA PRO A 233 19.03 -11.04 12.32
C PRO A 233 19.98 -10.31 11.35
N VAL A 234 20.58 -11.04 10.38
CA VAL A 234 21.49 -10.45 9.38
C VAL A 234 20.70 -9.55 8.44
N LEU A 235 19.55 -10.03 7.94
CA LEU A 235 18.67 -9.20 7.11
C LEU A 235 18.10 -8.02 7.89
N LEU A 236 17.76 -8.22 9.17
CA LEU A 236 17.28 -7.14 10.03
C LEU A 236 18.36 -6.06 10.21
N GLY A 237 19.61 -6.45 10.48
CA GLY A 237 20.73 -5.52 10.57
C GLY A 237 20.97 -4.76 9.25
N ARG A 238 20.90 -5.45 8.11
CA ARG A 238 21.01 -4.84 6.78
C ARG A 238 19.89 -3.83 6.50
N SER A 239 18.66 -4.13 6.89
CA SER A 239 17.52 -3.22 6.71
C SER A 239 17.63 -1.94 7.55
N LEU A 240 18.41 -1.94 8.62
CA LEU A 240 18.64 -0.81 9.52
C LEU A 240 19.96 -0.07 9.23
N SER A 241 20.75 -0.50 8.24
CA SER A 241 22.16 -0.10 8.09
C SER A 241 22.39 1.38 7.81
N LEU A 242 21.49 2.06 7.12
CA LEU A 242 21.70 3.46 6.71
C LEU A 242 21.24 4.47 7.75
N ASN A 243 20.22 4.15 8.54
CA ASN A 243 19.69 5.05 9.57
C ASN A 243 19.44 6.48 9.06
N ASP A 244 18.83 6.59 7.86
CA ASP A 244 18.72 7.85 7.12
C ASP A 244 17.37 8.56 7.33
N GLY A 245 16.46 7.95 8.09
CA GLY A 245 15.11 8.45 8.34
C GLY A 245 14.24 8.49 7.10
N SER A 246 14.60 7.77 6.04
CA SER A 246 13.76 7.55 4.86
C SER A 246 12.53 6.71 5.21
N LEU A 247 11.54 6.70 4.32
CA LEU A 247 10.35 5.86 4.51
C LEU A 247 10.72 4.37 4.67
N PHE A 248 11.74 3.90 3.95
CA PHE A 248 12.22 2.52 4.04
C PHE A 248 12.90 2.23 5.39
N ASP A 249 13.68 3.19 5.92
CA ASP A 249 14.26 3.09 7.26
C ASP A 249 13.16 3.02 8.34
N LEU A 250 12.07 3.80 8.19
CA LEU A 250 10.95 3.76 9.12
C LEU A 250 10.20 2.41 9.08
N TYR A 251 9.99 1.82 7.90
CA TYR A 251 9.43 0.47 7.78
C TYR A 251 10.37 -0.60 8.34
N ALA A 252 11.68 -0.48 8.13
CA ALA A 252 12.67 -1.38 8.71
C ALA A 252 12.63 -1.36 10.25
N ARG A 253 12.50 -0.17 10.85
CA ARG A 253 12.34 0.00 12.30
C ARG A 253 11.03 -0.60 12.82
N MET A 254 9.96 -0.54 12.05
CA MET A 254 8.72 -1.22 12.41
C MET A 254 8.90 -2.75 12.44
N ASN A 255 9.62 -3.32 11.46
CA ASN A 255 9.96 -4.75 11.49
C ASN A 255 10.84 -5.11 12.69
N ALA A 256 11.81 -4.26 13.02
CA ALA A 256 12.68 -4.44 14.19
C ALA A 256 11.90 -4.32 15.52
N TYR A 257 10.96 -3.40 15.59
CA TYR A 257 10.02 -3.31 16.70
C TYR A 257 9.25 -4.62 16.91
N HIS A 258 8.61 -5.14 15.84
CA HIS A 258 7.87 -6.39 15.93
C HIS A 258 8.77 -7.58 16.34
N HIS A 259 10.00 -7.63 15.81
CA HIS A 259 10.98 -8.64 16.19
C HIS A 259 11.32 -8.58 17.70
N SER A 260 11.62 -7.38 18.21
CA SER A 260 11.96 -7.18 19.61
C SER A 260 10.77 -7.43 20.54
N ALA A 261 9.57 -6.97 20.15
CA ALA A 261 8.35 -7.16 20.94
C ALA A 261 7.99 -8.66 21.07
N ASP A 262 8.08 -9.43 19.97
CA ASP A 262 7.81 -10.87 20.00
C ASP A 262 8.88 -11.67 20.78
N ARG A 263 10.07 -11.12 20.94
CA ARG A 263 11.13 -11.67 21.82
C ARG A 263 11.04 -11.19 23.26
N GLN A 264 10.07 -10.34 23.56
CA GLN A 264 9.92 -9.67 24.87
C GLN A 264 11.12 -8.79 25.26
N ASP A 265 11.90 -8.37 24.27
CA ASP A 265 12.92 -7.32 24.48
C ASP A 265 12.24 -5.95 24.48
N TRP A 266 11.62 -5.64 25.61
CA TRP A 266 10.80 -4.45 25.77
C TRP A 266 11.61 -3.15 25.70
N ALA A 267 12.89 -3.19 26.06
CA ALA A 267 13.79 -2.04 25.99
C ALA A 267 14.05 -1.66 24.52
N ALA A 268 14.44 -2.64 23.70
CA ALA A 268 14.63 -2.43 22.26
C ALA A 268 13.33 -2.07 21.55
N ALA A 269 12.22 -2.76 21.85
CA ALA A 269 10.91 -2.47 21.28
C ALA A 269 10.48 -1.02 21.54
N ARG A 270 10.63 -0.55 22.76
CA ARG A 270 10.34 0.84 23.15
C ARG A 270 11.23 1.83 22.38
N GLY A 271 12.53 1.57 22.27
CA GLY A 271 13.47 2.43 21.54
C GLY A 271 13.13 2.61 20.07
N TYR A 272 12.70 1.52 19.40
CA TYR A 272 12.22 1.60 18.02
C TYR A 272 10.93 2.43 17.91
N LEU A 273 9.96 2.22 18.78
CA LEU A 273 8.70 3.01 18.76
C LEU A 273 8.93 4.49 19.06
N GLU A 274 9.83 4.82 19.99
CA GLU A 274 10.20 6.21 20.28
C GLU A 274 10.83 6.89 19.08
N THR A 275 11.72 6.20 18.36
CA THR A 275 12.32 6.70 17.13
C THR A 275 11.26 6.90 16.03
N LEU A 276 10.34 5.96 15.89
CA LEU A 276 9.24 6.05 14.94
C LEU A 276 8.29 7.21 15.30
N ALA A 277 7.88 7.34 16.56
CA ALA A 277 7.02 8.43 17.01
C ALA A 277 7.64 9.81 16.78
N ALA A 278 8.95 9.96 17.02
CA ALA A 278 9.67 11.20 16.74
C ALA A 278 9.73 11.56 15.24
N ALA A 279 9.66 10.56 14.35
CA ALA A 279 9.71 10.73 12.91
C ALA A 279 8.31 10.77 12.23
N GLU A 280 7.23 10.82 13.00
CA GLU A 280 5.85 10.66 12.47
C GLU A 280 5.50 11.63 11.36
N ALA A 281 6.00 12.87 11.38
CA ALA A 281 5.75 13.85 10.33
C ALA A 281 6.24 13.40 8.93
N LYS A 282 7.15 12.43 8.86
CA LYS A 282 7.68 11.83 7.63
C LYS A 282 6.91 10.59 7.17
N MET A 283 5.99 10.10 7.98
CA MET A 283 5.27 8.86 7.72
C MET A 283 4.04 9.08 6.85
N VAL A 284 3.67 8.03 6.11
CA VAL A 284 2.32 7.94 5.55
C VAL A 284 1.30 7.77 6.69
N PRO A 285 0.07 8.28 6.54
CA PRO A 285 -0.92 8.27 7.63
C PRO A 285 -1.15 6.89 8.24
N LEU A 286 -1.12 5.84 7.42
CA LEU A 286 -1.32 4.46 7.88
C LEU A 286 -0.21 4.01 8.83
N LEU A 287 1.06 4.29 8.50
CA LEU A 287 2.18 3.91 9.36
C LEU A 287 2.14 4.68 10.69
N GLY A 288 1.83 5.97 10.65
CA GLY A 288 1.67 6.77 11.87
C GLY A 288 0.57 6.23 12.78
N ALA A 289 -0.60 5.88 12.23
CA ALA A 289 -1.68 5.26 13.00
C ALA A 289 -1.26 3.91 13.61
N THR A 290 -0.51 3.09 12.85
CA THR A 290 0.03 1.83 13.37
C THR A 290 0.99 2.06 14.53
N VAL A 291 1.95 2.99 14.41
CA VAL A 291 2.88 3.35 15.49
C VAL A 291 2.14 3.75 16.75
N ARG A 292 1.10 4.57 16.64
CA ARG A 292 0.31 5.01 17.78
C ARG A 292 -0.43 3.86 18.48
N CYS A 293 -1.02 2.95 17.71
CA CYS A 293 -1.68 1.75 18.25
C CYS A 293 -0.66 0.82 18.93
N GLU A 294 0.50 0.60 18.30
CA GLU A 294 1.56 -0.23 18.88
C GLU A 294 2.13 0.38 20.17
N TYR A 295 2.26 1.70 20.21
CA TYR A 295 2.72 2.39 21.43
C TYR A 295 1.68 2.30 22.55
N ALA A 296 0.39 2.46 22.23
CA ALA A 296 -0.70 2.27 23.18
C ALA A 296 -0.70 0.85 23.76
N TRP A 297 -0.55 -0.16 22.89
CA TRP A 297 -0.46 -1.56 23.29
C TRP A 297 0.75 -1.81 24.20
N LEU A 298 1.93 -1.34 23.84
CA LEU A 298 3.16 -1.53 24.62
C LEU A 298 3.05 -0.87 26.02
N VAL A 299 2.54 0.35 26.10
CA VAL A 299 2.37 1.07 27.36
C VAL A 299 1.34 0.39 28.25
N ALA A 300 0.22 -0.08 27.67
CA ALA A 300 -0.82 -0.78 28.43
C ALA A 300 -0.35 -2.13 28.99
N THR A 301 0.47 -2.87 28.22
CA THR A 301 0.86 -4.24 28.57
C THR A 301 2.13 -4.30 29.43
N VAL A 302 3.09 -3.41 29.20
CA VAL A 302 4.42 -3.43 29.84
C VAL A 302 4.60 -2.24 30.77
N GLY A 303 4.12 -1.05 30.40
CA GLY A 303 4.35 0.19 31.15
C GLY A 303 3.39 0.40 32.32
N SER A 304 2.27 -0.32 32.36
CA SER A 304 1.22 -0.20 33.39
C SER A 304 0.73 1.24 33.63
N ASP A 305 0.71 2.07 32.56
CA ASP A 305 0.18 3.44 32.57
C ASP A 305 -1.05 3.54 31.67
N PRO A 306 -2.26 3.27 32.19
CA PRO A 306 -3.49 3.27 31.38
C PRO A 306 -3.83 4.65 30.83
N THR A 307 -3.51 5.73 31.55
CA THR A 307 -3.78 7.10 31.10
C THR A 307 -2.96 7.44 29.86
N LEU A 308 -1.67 7.16 29.89
CA LEU A 308 -0.78 7.36 28.74
C LEU A 308 -1.16 6.45 27.56
N ALA A 309 -1.49 5.18 27.83
CA ALA A 309 -1.92 4.23 26.82
C ALA A 309 -3.20 4.70 26.11
N ARG A 310 -4.19 5.21 26.86
CA ARG A 310 -5.41 5.80 26.33
C ARG A 310 -5.11 7.01 25.44
N ALA A 311 -4.25 7.92 25.89
CA ALA A 311 -3.89 9.10 25.11
C ALA A 311 -3.26 8.73 23.74
N TRP A 312 -2.40 7.71 23.71
CA TRP A 312 -1.83 7.20 22.45
C TRP A 312 -2.90 6.60 21.54
N LEU A 313 -3.79 5.77 22.09
CA LEU A 313 -4.86 5.11 21.32
C LEU A 313 -5.84 6.12 20.71
N ASP A 314 -6.26 7.12 21.48
CA ASP A 314 -7.20 8.16 21.03
C ASP A 314 -6.59 9.04 19.92
N SER A 315 -5.27 9.19 19.94
CA SER A 315 -4.53 9.90 18.91
C SER A 315 -4.42 9.12 17.59
N ALA A 316 -4.56 7.80 17.59
CA ALA A 316 -4.28 6.94 16.44
C ALA A 316 -5.25 7.11 15.26
N GLY A 317 -6.50 7.50 15.52
CA GLY A 317 -7.53 7.59 14.47
C GLY A 317 -8.00 6.21 13.97
N PRO A 318 -8.80 6.17 12.91
CA PRO A 318 -9.32 4.92 12.35
C PRO A 318 -8.22 4.12 11.63
N MET A 319 -8.33 2.77 11.66
CA MET A 319 -7.41 1.83 11.00
C MET A 319 -8.19 0.82 10.14
N ASP A 320 -8.85 1.29 9.10
CA ASP A 320 -9.68 0.45 8.22
C ASP A 320 -8.87 -0.62 7.47
N PHE A 321 -7.58 -0.38 7.28
CA PHE A 321 -6.68 -1.31 6.58
C PHE A 321 -6.21 -2.47 7.46
N ASP A 322 -6.00 -2.22 8.75
CA ASP A 322 -5.60 -3.22 9.76
C ASP A 322 -6.35 -3.00 11.07
N PRO A 323 -7.66 -3.32 11.10
CA PRO A 323 -8.47 -3.13 12.30
C PRO A 323 -8.01 -4.01 13.47
N ALA A 324 -7.36 -5.15 13.21
CA ALA A 324 -6.91 -6.05 14.25
C ALA A 324 -5.83 -5.42 15.15
N THR A 325 -4.91 -4.63 14.59
CA THR A 325 -3.89 -3.91 15.35
C THR A 325 -4.53 -2.89 16.30
N ARG A 326 -5.54 -2.15 15.84
CA ARG A 326 -6.28 -1.21 16.70
C ARG A 326 -7.06 -1.93 17.78
N LEU A 327 -7.80 -2.98 17.46
CA LEU A 327 -8.60 -3.76 18.41
C LEU A 327 -7.74 -4.42 19.49
N ARG A 328 -6.53 -4.86 19.13
CA ARG A 328 -5.54 -5.35 20.08
C ARG A 328 -5.12 -4.26 21.08
N ALA A 329 -4.81 -3.06 20.59
CA ALA A 329 -4.48 -1.92 21.44
C ALA A 329 -5.66 -1.50 22.32
N GLU A 330 -6.89 -1.44 21.77
CA GLU A 330 -8.11 -1.15 22.54
C GLU A 330 -8.33 -2.17 23.67
N SER A 331 -8.20 -3.47 23.37
CA SER A 331 -8.32 -4.52 24.38
C SER A 331 -7.28 -4.36 25.50
N ALA A 332 -6.03 -4.10 25.17
CA ALA A 332 -4.97 -3.92 26.16
C ALA A 332 -5.20 -2.69 27.05
N VAL A 333 -5.62 -1.57 26.45
CA VAL A 333 -5.91 -0.33 27.18
C VAL A 333 -7.11 -0.52 28.13
N LEU A 334 -8.21 -1.10 27.65
CA LEU A 334 -9.39 -1.40 28.47
C LEU A 334 -9.07 -2.35 29.64
N LEU A 335 -8.19 -3.34 29.40
CA LEU A 335 -7.75 -4.25 30.45
C LEU A 335 -6.94 -3.50 31.52
N ALA A 336 -6.02 -2.61 31.11
CA ALA A 336 -5.23 -1.78 32.01
C ALA A 336 -6.09 -0.78 32.81
N GLU A 337 -7.21 -0.31 32.25
CA GLU A 337 -8.22 0.52 32.90
C GLU A 337 -9.17 -0.27 33.84
N GLY A 338 -9.03 -1.59 33.91
CA GLY A 338 -9.88 -2.45 34.74
C GLY A 338 -11.21 -2.87 34.07
N SER A 339 -11.46 -2.45 32.84
CA SER A 339 -12.70 -2.75 32.08
C SER A 339 -12.63 -4.13 31.41
N ARG A 340 -12.58 -5.20 32.21
CA ARG A 340 -12.31 -6.57 31.75
C ARG A 340 -13.29 -7.07 30.69
N GLU A 341 -14.60 -6.89 30.89
CA GLU A 341 -15.62 -7.37 29.94
C GLU A 341 -15.47 -6.70 28.57
N ALA A 342 -15.26 -5.38 28.55
CA ALA A 342 -15.03 -4.63 27.32
C ALA A 342 -13.71 -5.05 26.63
N ALA A 343 -12.65 -5.28 27.41
CA ALA A 343 -11.37 -5.78 26.91
C ALA A 343 -11.53 -7.16 26.25
N HIS A 344 -12.27 -8.07 26.90
CA HIS A 344 -12.57 -9.40 26.36
C HIS A 344 -13.32 -9.33 25.02
N ALA A 345 -14.36 -8.49 24.96
CA ALA A 345 -15.12 -8.28 23.72
C ALA A 345 -14.22 -7.77 22.58
N LYS A 346 -13.33 -6.80 22.88
CA LYS A 346 -12.38 -6.27 21.90
C LYS A 346 -11.33 -7.28 21.45
N ALA A 347 -10.85 -8.15 22.33
CA ALA A 347 -9.95 -9.23 21.95
C ALA A 347 -10.62 -10.22 20.99
N LEU A 348 -11.87 -10.61 21.25
CA LEU A 348 -12.64 -11.49 20.35
C LEU A 348 -12.93 -10.83 18.99
N GLU A 349 -13.28 -9.53 18.99
CA GLU A 349 -13.46 -8.76 17.77
C GLU A 349 -12.13 -8.70 16.96
N GLY A 350 -11.00 -8.47 17.63
CA GLY A 350 -9.66 -8.47 17.02
C GLY A 350 -9.29 -9.80 16.38
N LEU A 351 -9.57 -10.93 17.05
CA LEU A 351 -9.35 -12.28 16.50
C LEU A 351 -10.16 -12.53 15.22
N LYS A 352 -11.41 -12.03 15.16
CA LYS A 352 -12.22 -12.10 13.92
C LYS A 352 -11.67 -11.19 12.84
N ALA A 353 -11.18 -9.99 13.20
CA ALA A 353 -10.63 -9.03 12.25
C ALA A 353 -9.36 -9.54 11.55
N LEU A 354 -8.58 -10.42 12.19
CA LEU A 354 -7.42 -11.07 11.55
C LEU A 354 -7.82 -11.89 10.32
N ASP A 355 -9.04 -12.40 10.22
CA ASP A 355 -9.53 -13.17 9.07
C ASP A 355 -9.80 -12.30 7.83
N THR A 356 -9.98 -11.01 8.03
CA THR A 356 -10.31 -10.04 6.97
C THR A 356 -9.22 -9.00 6.75
N ARG A 357 -8.08 -9.17 7.42
CA ARG A 357 -6.95 -8.26 7.32
C ARG A 357 -6.51 -8.12 5.86
N THR A 358 -6.38 -6.89 5.41
CA THR A 358 -5.90 -6.58 4.05
C THR A 358 -4.43 -6.97 3.88
N MET A 359 -4.07 -7.47 2.71
CA MET A 359 -2.71 -7.89 2.36
C MET A 359 -2.10 -8.96 3.28
N SER A 360 -2.89 -9.78 3.94
CA SER A 360 -2.39 -10.86 4.79
C SER A 360 -3.07 -12.18 4.45
N PRO A 361 -2.43 -13.05 3.67
CA PRO A 361 -2.98 -14.36 3.30
C PRO A 361 -3.06 -15.33 4.47
N VAL A 362 -2.38 -15.02 5.58
CA VAL A 362 -2.35 -15.81 6.81
C VAL A 362 -2.52 -14.90 8.03
N ARG A 363 -2.99 -15.46 9.13
CA ARG A 363 -3.01 -14.73 10.40
C ARG A 363 -1.58 -14.58 10.92
N SER A 364 -1.22 -13.38 11.40
CA SER A 364 0.05 -13.15 12.07
C SER A 364 0.11 -13.96 13.39
N PRO A 365 1.06 -14.88 13.58
CA PRO A 365 1.15 -15.66 14.81
C PRO A 365 1.29 -14.79 16.06
N PHE A 366 2.08 -13.72 15.99
CA PHE A 366 2.26 -12.76 17.09
C PHE A 366 0.96 -12.04 17.43
N ALA A 367 0.20 -11.59 16.42
CA ALA A 367 -1.07 -10.92 16.67
C ALA A 367 -2.13 -11.86 17.25
N VAL A 368 -2.18 -13.12 16.79
CA VAL A 368 -3.06 -14.16 17.35
C VAL A 368 -2.75 -14.35 18.81
N GLU A 369 -1.51 -14.68 19.16
CA GLU A 369 -1.08 -14.95 20.54
C GLU A 369 -1.33 -13.76 21.47
N SER A 370 -1.02 -12.54 20.99
CA SER A 370 -1.27 -11.32 21.77
C SER A 370 -2.76 -11.12 22.08
N LEU A 371 -3.64 -11.36 21.10
CA LEU A 371 -5.09 -11.22 21.28
C LEU A 371 -5.67 -12.34 22.14
N GLU A 372 -5.19 -13.58 21.99
CA GLU A 372 -5.58 -14.71 22.84
C GLU A 372 -5.16 -14.47 24.28
N HIS A 373 -3.95 -14.01 24.52
CA HIS A 373 -3.48 -13.65 25.85
C HIS A 373 -4.35 -12.56 26.50
N LEU A 374 -4.71 -11.50 25.76
CA LEU A 374 -5.61 -10.46 26.24
C LEU A 374 -7.02 -11.00 26.55
N ARG A 375 -7.55 -11.87 25.68
CA ARG A 375 -8.83 -12.55 25.90
C ARG A 375 -8.80 -13.37 27.20
N ASP A 376 -7.76 -14.15 27.42
CA ASP A 376 -7.66 -15.04 28.56
C ASP A 376 -7.49 -14.26 29.87
N LEU A 377 -6.62 -13.22 29.88
CA LEU A 377 -6.47 -12.34 31.03
C LEU A 377 -7.75 -11.59 31.40
N SER A 378 -8.53 -11.19 30.40
CA SER A 378 -9.79 -10.47 30.59
C SER A 378 -10.97 -11.39 30.95
N GLY A 379 -10.94 -12.64 30.48
CA GLY A 379 -11.96 -13.65 30.76
C GLY A 379 -11.76 -14.45 32.05
N ALA A 380 -10.55 -14.43 32.60
CA ALA A 380 -10.29 -15.07 33.90
C ALA A 380 -11.12 -14.38 35.00
N ARG A 381 -12.03 -15.14 35.62
CA ARG A 381 -12.76 -14.68 36.81
C ARG A 381 -11.73 -14.43 37.92
N ALA A 382 -11.83 -13.27 38.56
CA ALA A 382 -11.07 -12.93 39.75
C ALA A 382 -11.37 -13.91 40.90
#